data_9561182834bcd486f72f07ce00270a7f
#
_entry.id   9561182834bcd486f72f07ce00270a7f
#
_cell.length_a   1.000
_cell.length_b   1.000
_cell.length_c   1.000
_cell.angle_alpha   90.00
_cell.angle_beta   90.00
_cell.angle_gamma   90.00
#
_symmetry.space_group_name_H-M   'P 1'
#
loop_
_entity.id
_entity.type
_entity.pdbx_description
1 polymer ?
#
loop_
_entity_poly.entity_id
_entity_poly.type
_entity_poly.pdbx_seq_one_letter_code
_entity_poly.pdbx_strand_id
1 'polypeptide(L)'
;MNTDLFFYSIAEIGISIIIGISLLFFTYKLMDKLVKRKFNINLDNISYSIFCASVLFSVAYLISGIKAPILTSLRMISDNPQYNGSIILDGLKYTMLFLLIIIIAIAFINFLSLKLFTAMTKKINEFEEISKNNIAVSILTATIVISISLLIKDSLYLLLEAFVPYPEVPNIF
;
A
#
# COMPACT_ATOMS: atom_id res chain seq x y z
N MET A 1 11.36 10.32 -30.96
CA MET A 1 10.53 10.08 -29.76
C MET A 1 10.03 8.65 -29.87
N ASN A 2 10.30 7.80 -28.93
CA ASN A 2 9.82 6.40 -28.98
C ASN A 2 8.34 6.42 -28.60
N THR A 3 7.46 6.34 -29.60
CA THR A 3 6.00 6.42 -29.48
C THR A 3 5.45 5.34 -28.56
N ASP A 4 6.02 4.15 -28.57
CA ASP A 4 5.57 3.02 -27.77
C ASP A 4 5.83 3.26 -26.28
N LEU A 5 7.03 3.75 -25.94
CA LEU A 5 7.35 4.14 -24.56
C LEU A 5 6.43 5.25 -24.06
N PHE A 6 6.05 6.19 -24.89
CA PHE A 6 5.12 7.26 -24.52
C PHE A 6 3.73 6.72 -24.18
N PHE A 7 3.16 5.82 -25.02
CA PHE A 7 1.86 5.19 -24.75
C PHE A 7 1.89 4.30 -23.50
N TYR A 8 2.95 3.52 -23.30
CA TYR A 8 3.13 2.73 -22.08
C TYR A 8 3.17 3.60 -20.84
N SER A 9 3.87 4.74 -20.88
CA SER A 9 3.96 5.66 -19.74
C SER A 9 2.60 6.31 -19.41
N ILE A 10 1.80 6.65 -20.40
CA ILE A 10 0.44 7.18 -20.18
C ILE A 10 -0.46 6.11 -19.58
N ALA A 11 -0.41 4.89 -20.10
CA ALA A 11 -1.19 3.77 -19.55
C ALA A 11 -0.80 3.48 -18.09
N GLU A 12 0.50 3.52 -17.77
CA GLU A 12 1.03 3.36 -16.42
C GLU A 12 0.48 4.43 -15.46
N ILE A 13 0.49 5.69 -15.88
CA ILE A 13 -0.07 6.79 -15.09
C ILE A 13 -1.56 6.54 -14.82
N GLY A 14 -2.32 6.19 -15.87
CA GLY A 14 -3.76 5.93 -15.75
C GLY A 14 -4.07 4.79 -14.77
N ILE A 15 -3.40 3.66 -14.90
CA ILE A 15 -3.56 2.50 -14.03
C ILE A 15 -3.19 2.85 -12.59
N SER A 16 -2.07 3.56 -12.41
CA SER A 16 -1.59 3.99 -11.08
C SER A 16 -2.58 4.90 -10.37
N ILE A 17 -3.20 5.83 -11.09
CA ILE A 17 -4.21 6.74 -10.54
C ILE A 17 -5.45 5.94 -10.13
N ILE A 18 -5.95 5.06 -10.98
CA ILE A 18 -7.16 4.26 -10.70
C ILE A 18 -6.95 3.37 -9.47
N ILE A 19 -5.85 2.63 -9.44
CA ILE A 19 -5.51 1.76 -8.30
C ILE A 19 -5.30 2.59 -7.04
N GLY A 20 -4.52 3.68 -7.13
CA GLY A 20 -4.21 4.55 -6.00
C GLY A 20 -5.46 5.14 -5.37
N ILE A 21 -6.32 5.78 -6.17
CA ILE A 21 -7.57 6.38 -5.70
C ILE A 21 -8.50 5.32 -5.09
N SER A 22 -8.64 4.17 -5.75
CA SER A 22 -9.50 3.07 -5.26
C SER A 22 -9.05 2.56 -3.89
N LEU A 23 -7.76 2.32 -3.69
CA LEU A 23 -7.21 1.87 -2.42
C LEU A 23 -7.29 2.93 -1.33
N LEU A 24 -7.01 4.20 -1.64
CA LEU A 24 -7.15 5.30 -0.69
C LEU A 24 -8.60 5.46 -0.24
N PHE A 25 -9.55 5.43 -1.19
CA PHE A 25 -10.98 5.50 -0.88
C PHE A 25 -11.44 4.33 -0.02
N PHE A 26 -11.04 3.11 -0.38
CA PHE A 26 -11.34 1.91 0.39
C PHE A 26 -10.76 1.98 1.81
N THR A 27 -9.49 2.40 1.95
CA THR A 27 -8.84 2.56 3.25
C THR A 27 -9.55 3.60 4.11
N TYR A 28 -9.87 4.76 3.55
CA TYR A 28 -10.61 5.79 4.26
C TYR A 28 -11.98 5.28 4.75
N LYS A 29 -12.73 4.60 3.88
CA LYS A 29 -14.04 4.04 4.23
C LYS A 29 -13.94 2.96 5.30
N LEU A 30 -12.88 2.14 5.26
CA LEU A 30 -12.61 1.13 6.27
C LEU A 30 -12.29 1.77 7.62
N MET A 31 -11.43 2.79 7.64
CA MET A 31 -11.09 3.57 8.83
C MET A 31 -12.33 4.23 9.44
N ASP A 32 -13.13 4.89 8.62
CA ASP A 32 -14.39 5.50 9.04
C ASP A 32 -15.33 4.49 9.69
N LYS A 33 -15.47 3.33 9.09
CA LYS A 33 -16.36 2.26 9.62
C LYS A 33 -15.83 1.65 10.92
N LEU A 34 -14.53 1.37 11.01
CA LEU A 34 -13.95 0.66 12.15
C LEU A 34 -13.72 1.58 13.35
N VAL A 35 -13.19 2.77 13.12
CA VAL A 35 -12.78 3.68 14.19
C VAL A 35 -13.94 4.54 14.67
N LYS A 36 -14.64 5.21 13.78
CA LYS A 36 -15.79 6.05 14.17
C LYS A 36 -16.85 5.25 14.88
N ARG A 37 -17.24 4.10 14.33
CA ARG A 37 -18.33 3.28 14.90
C ARG A 37 -17.98 2.76 16.29
N LYS A 38 -16.72 2.40 16.53
CA LYS A 38 -16.27 1.84 17.80
C LYS A 38 -16.05 2.91 18.87
N PHE A 39 -15.58 4.09 18.49
CA PHE A 39 -15.17 5.14 19.43
C PHE A 39 -16.05 6.40 19.38
N ASN A 40 -17.12 6.36 18.58
CA ASN A 40 -18.06 7.49 18.39
C ASN A 40 -17.37 8.83 18.08
N ILE A 41 -16.36 8.78 17.20
CA ILE A 41 -15.53 9.93 16.85
C ILE A 41 -16.22 10.73 15.73
N ASN A 42 -16.33 12.04 15.89
CA ASN A 42 -16.85 12.96 14.87
C ASN A 42 -15.75 13.42 13.92
N LEU A 43 -16.14 13.88 12.72
CA LEU A 43 -15.20 14.42 11.71
C LEU A 43 -14.44 15.67 12.17
N ASP A 44 -15.00 16.41 13.13
CA ASP A 44 -14.38 17.62 13.69
C ASP A 44 -13.23 17.34 14.65
N ASN A 45 -12.93 16.05 14.92
CA ASN A 45 -11.83 15.64 15.77
C ASN A 45 -10.50 15.76 15.01
N ILE A 46 -9.71 16.76 15.37
CA ILE A 46 -8.40 17.05 14.76
C ILE A 46 -7.44 15.87 14.93
N SER A 47 -7.43 15.24 16.10
CA SER A 47 -6.59 14.09 16.38
C SER A 47 -6.89 12.92 15.45
N TYR A 48 -8.17 12.64 15.22
CA TYR A 48 -8.59 11.60 14.27
C TYR A 48 -8.17 11.95 12.83
N SER A 49 -8.30 13.21 12.44
CA SER A 49 -7.90 13.68 11.11
C SER A 49 -6.39 13.52 10.87
N ILE A 50 -5.55 13.83 11.85
CA ILE A 50 -4.09 13.62 11.80
C ILE A 50 -3.76 12.13 11.66
N PHE A 51 -4.40 11.28 12.44
CA PHE A 51 -4.21 9.83 12.36
C PHE A 51 -4.64 9.29 10.99
N CYS A 52 -5.83 9.65 10.51
CA CYS A 52 -6.29 9.26 9.17
C CYS A 52 -5.34 9.71 8.07
N ALA A 53 -4.86 10.95 8.12
CA ALA A 53 -3.92 11.47 7.15
C ALA A 53 -2.62 10.66 7.10
N SER A 54 -2.09 10.24 8.26
CA SER A 54 -0.89 9.41 8.32
C SER A 54 -1.09 8.02 7.72
N VAL A 55 -2.25 7.39 7.98
CA VAL A 55 -2.60 6.09 7.38
C VAL A 55 -2.75 6.22 5.86
N LEU A 56 -3.46 7.23 5.39
CA LEU A 56 -3.62 7.46 3.95
C LEU A 56 -2.29 7.75 3.25
N PHE A 57 -1.42 8.55 3.89
CA PHE A 57 -0.06 8.78 3.40
C PHE A 57 0.73 7.47 3.31
N SER A 58 0.69 6.65 4.36
CA SER A 58 1.33 5.34 4.40
C SER A 58 0.88 4.44 3.25
N VAL A 59 -0.43 4.38 3.02
CA VAL A 59 -1.02 3.60 1.91
C VAL A 59 -0.53 4.11 0.56
N ALA A 60 -0.60 5.42 0.31
CA ALA A 60 -0.14 6.03 -0.94
C ALA A 60 1.35 5.75 -1.18
N TYR A 61 2.15 5.84 -0.13
CA TYR A 61 3.59 5.61 -0.18
C TYR A 61 3.92 4.15 -0.53
N LEU A 62 3.24 3.18 0.08
CA LEU A 62 3.43 1.75 -0.22
C LEU A 62 2.94 1.39 -1.63
N ILE A 63 1.80 1.95 -2.07
CA ILE A 63 1.29 1.76 -3.43
C ILE A 63 2.29 2.28 -4.47
N SER A 64 3.03 3.33 -4.18
CA SER A 64 4.03 3.84 -5.11
C SER A 64 5.11 2.82 -5.48
N GLY A 65 5.36 1.83 -4.62
CA GLY A 65 6.32 0.73 -4.86
C GLY A 65 5.80 -0.42 -5.73
N ILE A 66 4.47 -0.54 -5.90
CA ILE A 66 3.87 -1.67 -6.65
C ILE A 66 3.99 -1.54 -8.18
N LYS A 67 4.16 -0.33 -8.67
CA LYS A 67 4.14 -0.02 -10.11
C LYS A 67 5.17 -0.82 -10.89
N ALA A 68 6.42 -0.81 -10.43
CA ALA A 68 7.50 -1.48 -11.13
C ALA A 68 7.28 -3.00 -11.22
N PRO A 69 6.99 -3.75 -10.12
CA PRO A 69 6.66 -5.17 -10.21
C PRO A 69 5.50 -5.50 -11.16
N ILE A 70 4.43 -4.69 -11.18
CA ILE A 70 3.31 -4.90 -12.12
C ILE A 70 3.78 -4.77 -13.56
N LEU A 71 4.50 -3.70 -13.88
CA LEU A 71 4.97 -3.46 -15.25
C LEU A 71 5.99 -4.50 -15.69
N THR A 72 6.91 -4.87 -14.80
CA THR A 72 7.88 -5.92 -15.07
C THR A 72 7.17 -7.24 -15.36
N SER A 73 6.17 -7.62 -14.55
CA SER A 73 5.37 -8.84 -14.80
C SER A 73 4.67 -8.81 -16.15
N LEU A 74 4.04 -7.67 -16.51
CA LEU A 74 3.38 -7.52 -17.80
C LEU A 74 4.35 -7.62 -18.98
N ARG A 75 5.53 -6.99 -18.87
CA ARG A 75 6.58 -7.08 -19.89
C ARG A 75 7.11 -8.50 -20.05
N MET A 76 7.43 -9.18 -18.93
CA MET A 76 7.93 -10.56 -18.97
C MET A 76 6.93 -11.53 -19.63
N ILE A 77 5.63 -11.34 -19.40
CA ILE A 77 4.58 -12.11 -20.04
C ILE A 77 4.48 -11.76 -21.55
N SER A 78 4.51 -10.47 -21.88
CA SER A 78 4.37 -9.97 -23.25
C SER A 78 5.55 -10.35 -24.15
N ASP A 79 6.76 -10.29 -23.61
CA ASP A 79 8.00 -10.49 -24.35
C ASP A 79 8.41 -11.98 -24.48
N ASN A 80 7.65 -12.89 -23.85
CA ASN A 80 7.92 -14.31 -23.93
C ASN A 80 7.29 -14.95 -25.22
N PRO A 81 8.10 -15.34 -26.22
CA PRO A 81 7.61 -15.88 -27.49
C PRO A 81 6.89 -17.24 -27.33
N GLN A 82 7.14 -17.96 -26.23
CA GLN A 82 6.54 -19.26 -25.94
C GLN A 82 5.26 -19.14 -25.09
N TYR A 83 4.86 -17.91 -24.76
CA TYR A 83 3.70 -17.69 -23.92
C TYR A 83 2.40 -17.85 -24.72
N ASN A 84 1.63 -18.89 -24.40
CA ASN A 84 0.36 -19.23 -25.05
C ASN A 84 -0.88 -18.78 -24.24
N GLY A 85 -0.68 -18.05 -23.14
CA GLY A 85 -1.76 -17.58 -22.27
C GLY A 85 -2.36 -16.23 -22.72
N SER A 86 -3.37 -15.79 -21.99
CA SER A 86 -3.93 -14.44 -22.20
C SER A 86 -3.16 -13.43 -21.36
N ILE A 87 -2.42 -12.53 -22.02
CA ILE A 87 -1.65 -11.44 -21.38
C ILE A 87 -2.53 -10.64 -20.42
N ILE A 88 -3.78 -10.38 -20.80
CA ILE A 88 -4.74 -9.62 -19.98
C ILE A 88 -5.11 -10.39 -18.72
N LEU A 89 -5.46 -11.68 -18.85
CA LEU A 89 -5.89 -12.49 -17.70
C LEU A 89 -4.74 -12.72 -16.71
N ASP A 90 -3.55 -13.01 -17.20
CA ASP A 90 -2.41 -13.26 -16.32
C ASP A 90 -1.84 -11.95 -15.75
N GLY A 91 -1.87 -10.86 -16.50
CA GLY A 91 -1.60 -9.53 -15.99
C GLY A 91 -2.54 -9.12 -14.85
N LEU A 92 -3.84 -9.43 -14.98
CA LEU A 92 -4.81 -9.22 -13.91
C LEU A 92 -4.52 -10.08 -12.67
N LYS A 93 -4.13 -11.36 -12.85
CA LYS A 93 -3.76 -12.23 -11.72
C LYS A 93 -2.59 -11.67 -10.92
N TYR A 94 -1.50 -11.25 -11.60
CA TYR A 94 -0.35 -10.63 -10.93
C TYR A 94 -0.73 -9.32 -10.24
N THR A 95 -1.52 -8.47 -10.91
CA THR A 95 -2.00 -7.22 -10.30
C THR A 95 -2.81 -7.50 -9.03
N MET A 96 -3.74 -8.47 -9.08
CA MET A 96 -4.54 -8.85 -7.89
C MET A 96 -3.68 -9.44 -6.78
N LEU A 97 -2.69 -10.27 -7.12
CA LEU A 97 -1.74 -10.84 -6.15
C LEU A 97 -0.97 -9.71 -5.44
N PHE A 98 -0.40 -8.77 -6.19
CA PHE A 98 0.36 -7.65 -5.63
C PHE A 98 -0.52 -6.74 -4.77
N LEU A 99 -1.75 -6.46 -5.20
CA LEU A 99 -2.71 -5.70 -4.41
C LEU A 99 -3.04 -6.41 -3.08
N LEU A 100 -3.22 -7.73 -3.11
CA LEU A 100 -3.46 -8.53 -1.90
C LEU A 100 -2.28 -8.42 -0.92
N ILE A 101 -1.05 -8.58 -1.41
CA ILE A 101 0.17 -8.47 -0.59
C ILE A 101 0.26 -7.09 0.05
N ILE A 102 -0.02 -6.02 -0.70
CA ILE A 102 0.00 -4.64 -0.16
C ILE A 102 -1.09 -4.43 0.89
N ILE A 103 -2.31 -4.92 0.68
CA ILE A 103 -3.38 -4.80 1.68
C ILE A 103 -2.97 -5.48 2.99
N ILE A 104 -2.36 -6.67 2.90
CA ILE A 104 -1.83 -7.38 4.08
C ILE A 104 -0.71 -6.56 4.74
N ALA A 105 0.22 -6.01 3.96
CA ALA A 105 1.30 -5.17 4.49
C ALA A 105 0.76 -3.91 5.19
N ILE A 106 -0.22 -3.22 4.61
CA ILE A 106 -0.87 -2.05 5.23
C ILE A 106 -1.51 -2.43 6.57
N ALA A 107 -2.26 -3.54 6.61
CA ALA A 107 -2.88 -4.01 7.84
C ALA A 107 -1.82 -4.34 8.92
N PHE A 108 -0.74 -5.00 8.52
CA PHE A 108 0.39 -5.36 9.39
C PHE A 108 1.11 -4.12 9.93
N ILE A 109 1.41 -3.13 9.08
CA ILE A 109 2.06 -1.87 9.48
C ILE A 109 1.20 -1.12 10.48
N ASN A 110 -0.10 -0.99 10.24
CA ASN A 110 -0.99 -0.32 11.18
C ASN A 110 -1.06 -1.07 12.52
N PHE A 111 -1.15 -2.39 12.49
CA PHE A 111 -1.12 -3.21 13.70
C PHE A 111 0.19 -3.04 14.48
N LEU A 112 1.33 -3.10 13.79
CA LEU A 112 2.66 -2.95 14.39
C LEU A 112 2.84 -1.55 14.97
N SER A 113 2.39 -0.51 14.27
CA SER A 113 2.45 0.89 14.72
C SER A 113 1.70 1.09 16.03
N LEU A 114 0.49 0.55 16.13
CA LEU A 114 -0.30 0.61 17.36
C LEU A 114 0.37 -0.15 18.51
N LYS A 115 0.89 -1.35 18.23
CA LYS A 115 1.63 -2.13 19.24
C LYS A 115 2.89 -1.41 19.74
N LEU A 116 3.63 -0.80 18.83
CA LEU A 116 4.82 -0.04 19.17
C LEU A 116 4.47 1.20 20.00
N PHE A 117 3.42 1.94 19.63
CA PHE A 117 2.94 3.07 20.41
C PHE A 117 2.58 2.64 21.85
N THR A 118 1.75 1.60 22.00
CA THR A 118 1.35 1.07 23.33
C THR A 118 2.57 0.65 24.15
N ALA A 119 3.58 0.06 23.52
CA ALA A 119 4.83 -0.32 24.21
C ALA A 119 5.62 0.90 24.68
N MET A 120 5.64 1.98 23.90
CA MET A 120 6.36 3.22 24.23
C MET A 120 5.64 4.05 25.29
N THR A 121 4.31 4.01 25.38
CA THR A 121 3.48 4.89 26.22
C THR A 121 2.93 4.23 27.49
N LYS A 122 3.49 3.08 27.89
CA LYS A 122 3.10 2.37 29.13
C LYS A 122 1.59 2.06 29.21
N LYS A 123 1.02 1.54 28.15
CA LYS A 123 -0.39 1.08 28.05
C LYS A 123 -1.45 2.18 27.90
N ILE A 124 -1.13 3.33 27.36
CA ILE A 124 -2.13 4.31 26.94
C ILE A 124 -2.89 3.71 25.74
N ASN A 125 -4.24 3.78 25.77
CA ASN A 125 -5.06 3.35 24.63
C ASN A 125 -5.11 4.49 23.61
N GLU A 126 -4.44 4.32 22.47
CA GLU A 126 -4.28 5.33 21.42
C GLU A 126 -5.63 5.83 20.90
N PHE A 127 -6.55 4.89 20.63
CA PHE A 127 -7.85 5.24 20.08
C PHE A 127 -8.72 5.99 21.08
N GLU A 128 -8.61 5.67 22.36
CA GLU A 128 -9.30 6.41 23.42
C GLU A 128 -8.77 7.84 23.54
N GLU A 129 -7.47 8.04 23.48
CA GLU A 129 -6.86 9.37 23.54
C GLU A 129 -7.16 10.18 22.25
N ILE A 130 -7.14 9.52 21.07
CA ILE A 130 -7.56 10.14 19.81
C ILE A 130 -9.05 10.56 19.90
N SER A 131 -9.91 9.74 20.50
CA SER A 131 -11.32 10.10 20.66
C SER A 131 -11.54 11.31 21.58
N LYS A 132 -10.66 11.50 22.57
CA LYS A 132 -10.60 12.68 23.44
C LYS A 132 -9.94 13.90 22.79
N ASN A 133 -9.63 13.82 21.52
CA ASN A 133 -8.94 14.87 20.75
C ASN A 133 -7.52 15.20 21.27
N ASN A 134 -6.78 14.21 21.78
CA ASN A 134 -5.40 14.37 22.22
C ASN A 134 -4.46 14.45 21.00
N ILE A 135 -4.18 15.67 20.56
CA ILE A 135 -3.37 15.97 19.37
C ILE A 135 -1.94 15.42 19.51
N ALA A 136 -1.35 15.50 20.72
CA ALA A 136 0.02 15.02 20.96
C ALA A 136 0.13 13.51 20.69
N VAL A 137 -0.83 12.74 21.19
CA VAL A 137 -0.91 11.28 20.93
C VAL A 137 -1.07 10.99 19.45
N SER A 138 -1.91 11.75 18.75
CA SER A 138 -2.11 11.56 17.31
C SER A 138 -0.88 11.86 16.49
N ILE A 139 -0.12 12.90 16.81
CA ILE A 139 1.14 13.24 16.13
C ILE A 139 2.16 12.11 16.33
N LEU A 140 2.31 11.62 17.57
CA LEU A 140 3.24 10.51 17.86
C LEU A 140 2.85 9.25 17.09
N THR A 141 1.57 8.87 17.13
CA THR A 141 1.07 7.71 16.41
C THR A 141 1.25 7.86 14.90
N ALA A 142 0.93 9.05 14.36
CA ALA A 142 1.13 9.38 12.96
C ALA A 142 2.60 9.25 12.53
N THR A 143 3.51 9.75 13.34
CA THR A 143 4.96 9.65 13.09
C THR A 143 5.41 8.19 13.05
N ILE A 144 4.94 7.35 13.98
CA ILE A 144 5.27 5.92 14.01
C ILE A 144 4.75 5.21 12.75
N VAL A 145 3.49 5.46 12.35
CA VAL A 145 2.89 4.88 11.13
C VAL A 145 3.71 5.23 9.89
N ILE A 146 4.04 6.51 9.73
CA ILE A 146 4.85 6.99 8.60
C ILE A 146 6.25 6.38 8.63
N SER A 147 6.92 6.39 9.77
CA SER A 147 8.28 5.86 9.91
C SER A 147 8.37 4.38 9.56
N ILE A 148 7.43 3.55 10.05
CA ILE A 148 7.40 2.12 9.73
C ILE A 148 7.15 1.91 8.24
N SER A 149 6.27 2.72 7.63
CA SER A 149 6.00 2.63 6.19
C SER A 149 7.21 2.97 5.34
N LEU A 150 7.98 3.98 5.75
CA LEU A 150 9.24 4.35 5.11
C LEU A 150 10.27 3.22 5.17
N LEU A 151 10.39 2.56 6.32
CA LEU A 151 11.34 1.47 6.54
C LEU A 151 10.97 0.19 5.75
N ILE A 152 9.68 -0.08 5.59
CA ILE A 152 9.22 -1.35 5.00
C ILE A 152 9.09 -1.28 3.47
N LYS A 153 8.93 -0.10 2.87
CA LYS A 153 8.64 0.05 1.44
C LYS A 153 9.59 -0.73 0.53
N ASP A 154 10.90 -0.58 0.74
CA ASP A 154 11.90 -1.19 -0.14
C ASP A 154 11.94 -2.72 0.05
N SER A 155 11.76 -3.20 1.28
CA SER A 155 11.64 -4.64 1.55
C SER A 155 10.36 -5.23 0.93
N LEU A 156 9.26 -4.46 0.96
CA LEU A 156 8.02 -4.86 0.31
C LEU A 156 8.17 -4.91 -1.21
N TYR A 157 8.88 -3.94 -1.81
CA TYR A 157 9.20 -3.96 -3.22
C TYR A 157 9.97 -5.24 -3.61
N LEU A 158 11.02 -5.60 -2.86
CA LEU A 158 11.79 -6.81 -3.08
C LEU A 158 10.92 -8.08 -2.93
N LEU A 159 10.01 -8.09 -1.97
CA LEU A 159 9.06 -9.19 -1.82
C LEU A 159 8.15 -9.33 -3.06
N LEU A 160 7.64 -8.23 -3.59
CA LEU A 160 6.80 -8.24 -4.79
C LEU A 160 7.59 -8.67 -6.03
N GLU A 161 8.84 -8.23 -6.15
CA GLU A 161 9.75 -8.61 -7.23
C GLU A 161 10.00 -10.12 -7.28
N ALA A 162 10.02 -10.79 -6.11
CA ALA A 162 10.16 -12.25 -6.04
C ALA A 162 8.99 -13.03 -6.68
N PHE A 163 7.84 -12.40 -6.91
CA PHE A 163 6.69 -12.99 -7.59
C PHE A 163 6.60 -12.64 -9.07
N VAL A 164 7.55 -11.82 -9.59
CA VAL A 164 7.60 -11.51 -11.02
C VAL A 164 8.01 -12.77 -11.81
N PRO A 165 7.30 -13.12 -12.90
CA PRO A 165 7.56 -14.32 -13.68
C PRO A 165 8.79 -14.14 -14.60
N TYR A 166 9.98 -14.13 -14.02
CA TYR A 166 11.22 -14.10 -14.81
C TYR A 166 11.37 -15.40 -15.62
N PRO A 167 11.81 -15.33 -16.89
CA PRO A 167 12.12 -16.51 -17.68
C PRO A 167 13.24 -17.30 -17.02
N GLU A 168 13.10 -18.62 -16.96
CA GLU A 168 14.17 -19.48 -16.48
C GLU A 168 15.41 -19.31 -17.38
N VAL A 169 16.55 -18.97 -16.78
CA VAL A 169 17.81 -18.91 -17.52
C VAL A 169 18.15 -20.34 -17.93
N PRO A 170 18.31 -20.64 -19.25
CA PRO A 170 18.74 -21.97 -19.66
C PRO A 170 20.03 -22.33 -18.96
N ASN A 171 20.06 -23.46 -18.26
CA ASN A 171 21.31 -23.98 -17.69
C ASN A 171 22.30 -24.22 -18.83
N ILE A 172 23.25 -23.31 -18.97
CA ILE A 172 24.39 -23.44 -19.88
C ILE A 172 25.49 -24.21 -19.13
N PHE A 173 25.26 -25.51 -18.89
CA PHE A 173 26.27 -26.43 -18.44
C PHE A 173 26.18 -27.73 -19.25
#